data_fbab385a5b0ae704ef4cffd9074c83ee
#
_entry.id   fbab385a5b0ae704ef4cffd9074c83ee
#
_cell.length_a   1.000
_cell.length_b   1.000
_cell.length_c   1.000
_cell.angle_alpha   90.00
_cell.angle_beta   90.00
_cell.angle_gamma   90.00
#
_symmetry.space_group_name_H-M   'P 1'
#
loop_
_entity.id
_entity.type
_entity.pdbx_description
1 polymer ?
#
loop_
_entity_poly.entity_id
_entity_poly.type
_entity_poly.pdbx_seq_one_letter_code
_entity_poly.pdbx_strand_id
1 'polypeptide(L)'
;AMIRWLKAQVDAGMAISQAVSWLDSLAEEASGLENVTLPGLNGSPLRAAQTPAQTRLDVRNSGALVRGVVNALLRFDEQQAEAILTEAFGLYPLEYVGEEIVTPALVEIGERWHKGEISVTMEHFATNYLSQRLAVLLRGAAGTQTGPLVWVACAPSELHEVGALLLVIYLRRAGHRVHYMGKDIPVEDFVQETQRARPAMVLLSASMPDVIPELATLTASLARIEPQPPLVGYGGRVFREHPELRDSITGMYMGDTAYEAVENTNERLRMGPHRTE
;
A
#
# COMPACT_ATOMS: atom_id res chain seq x y z
N ALA A 1 4.40 35.44 -1.39
CA ALA A 1 5.23 35.27 -0.18
C ALA A 1 5.13 33.82 0.31
N MET A 2 3.94 33.27 0.52
CA MET A 2 3.64 31.93 1.08
C MET A 2 4.27 30.78 0.29
N ILE A 3 4.14 30.75 -1.04
CA ILE A 3 4.72 29.70 -1.90
C ILE A 3 6.25 29.69 -1.82
N ARG A 4 6.91 30.84 -1.72
CA ARG A 4 8.37 30.92 -1.57
C ARG A 4 8.84 30.43 -0.21
N TRP A 5 8.05 30.68 0.83
CA TRP A 5 8.34 30.19 2.17
C TRP A 5 8.18 28.66 2.25
N LEU A 6 7.07 28.12 1.73
CA LEU A 6 6.84 26.66 1.62
C LEU A 6 7.98 25.97 0.88
N LYS A 7 8.41 26.53 -0.27
CA LYS A 7 9.53 25.99 -1.03
C LYS A 7 10.82 26.00 -0.22
N ALA A 8 11.10 27.06 0.51
CA ALA A 8 12.31 27.15 1.35
C ALA A 8 12.30 26.11 2.49
N GLN A 9 11.15 25.80 3.08
CA GLN A 9 11.05 24.77 4.12
C GLN A 9 11.23 23.35 3.53
N VAL A 10 10.68 23.10 2.36
CA VAL A 10 10.86 21.83 1.65
C VAL A 10 12.31 21.66 1.19
N ASP A 11 12.93 22.70 0.68
CA ASP A 11 14.35 22.71 0.29
C ASP A 11 15.28 22.52 1.51
N ALA A 12 14.80 22.87 2.72
CA ALA A 12 15.47 22.63 3.99
C ALA A 12 15.21 21.23 4.60
N GLY A 13 14.46 20.37 3.88
CA GLY A 13 14.21 18.97 4.29
C GLY A 13 12.92 18.74 5.08
N MET A 14 12.06 19.73 5.19
CA MET A 14 10.74 19.55 5.83
C MET A 14 9.76 18.90 4.85
N ALA A 15 8.98 17.91 5.32
CA ALA A 15 7.92 17.32 4.51
C ALA A 15 6.84 18.37 4.18
N ILE A 16 6.35 18.39 2.94
CA ILE A 16 5.33 19.35 2.49
C ILE A 16 4.10 19.35 3.41
N SER A 17 3.64 18.18 3.86
CA SER A 17 2.53 18.04 4.80
C SER A 17 2.78 18.73 6.14
N GLN A 18 4.01 18.66 6.67
CA GLN A 18 4.40 19.35 7.89
C GLN A 18 4.45 20.87 7.70
N ALA A 19 4.97 21.33 6.55
CA ALA A 19 5.05 22.75 6.23
C ALA A 19 3.65 23.37 6.05
N VAL A 20 2.70 22.62 5.48
CA VAL A 20 1.30 23.03 5.33
C VAL A 20 0.60 23.06 6.69
N SER A 21 0.73 22.01 7.51
CA SER A 21 0.13 21.94 8.85
C SER A 21 0.63 23.06 9.76
N TRP A 22 1.89 23.44 9.62
CA TRP A 22 2.47 24.56 10.37
C TRP A 22 1.93 25.92 9.92
N LEU A 23 1.67 26.08 8.62
CA LEU A 23 1.01 27.27 8.09
C LEU A 23 -0.45 27.39 8.58
N ASP A 24 -1.16 26.29 8.66
CA ASP A 24 -2.55 26.24 9.14
C ASP A 24 -2.60 26.63 10.63
N SER A 25 -1.68 26.13 11.47
CA SER A 25 -1.59 26.52 12.87
C SER A 25 -1.25 28.00 13.05
N LEU A 26 -0.35 28.56 12.21
CA LEU A 26 -0.05 30.00 12.22
C LEU A 26 -1.24 30.85 11.75
N ALA A 27 -2.06 30.34 10.82
CA ALA A 27 -3.28 31.01 10.37
C ALA A 27 -4.39 30.99 11.44
N GLU A 28 -4.48 29.92 12.23
CA GLU A 28 -5.38 29.81 13.38
C GLU A 28 -4.97 30.75 14.52
N GLU A 29 -3.67 30.84 14.84
CA GLU A 29 -3.15 31.80 15.81
C GLU A 29 -3.33 33.26 15.36
N ALA A 30 -3.22 33.54 14.04
CA ALA A 30 -3.42 34.88 13.49
C ALA A 30 -4.89 35.29 13.43
N SER A 31 -5.85 34.34 13.37
CA SER A 31 -7.28 34.65 13.38
C SER A 31 -7.81 35.05 14.77
N GLY A 32 -7.04 34.83 15.82
CA GLY A 32 -7.34 35.27 17.21
C GLY A 32 -6.79 36.65 17.59
N LEU A 33 -6.03 37.30 16.72
CA LEU A 33 -5.38 38.60 16.98
C LEU A 33 -5.80 39.60 15.90
N GLU A 34 -6.78 40.45 16.18
CA GLU A 34 -6.97 41.70 15.46
C GLU A 34 -5.70 42.55 15.59
N ASN A 35 -4.98 42.75 14.47
CA ASN A 35 -3.74 43.53 14.32
C ASN A 35 -2.40 42.84 14.60
N VAL A 36 -1.97 41.99 13.66
CA VAL A 36 -0.55 41.68 13.51
C VAL A 36 0.00 42.42 12.30
N THR A 37 0.79 43.47 12.56
CA THR A 37 1.56 44.19 11.54
C THR A 37 2.85 43.43 11.29
N LEU A 38 2.97 42.78 10.14
CA LEU A 38 4.22 42.16 9.72
C LEU A 38 5.25 43.23 9.39
N PRO A 39 6.48 43.21 9.91
CA PRO A 39 7.50 44.17 9.57
C PRO A 39 7.98 43.98 8.13
N GLY A 40 7.79 45.00 7.29
CA GLY A 40 8.44 45.10 5.98
C GLY A 40 7.60 45.26 4.73
N LEU A 41 6.28 45.49 4.82
CA LEU A 41 5.45 45.75 3.63
C LEU A 41 4.72 47.10 3.78
N ASN A 42 5.36 48.16 3.32
CA ASN A 42 4.68 49.43 3.00
C ASN A 42 3.90 49.23 1.67
N GLY A 43 2.59 49.19 1.74
CA GLY A 43 1.72 49.17 0.57
C GLY A 43 0.26 49.21 0.96
N SER A 44 -0.49 50.18 0.42
CA SER A 44 -1.87 50.55 0.64
C SER A 44 -2.85 49.41 0.92
N PRO A 45 -3.97 49.66 1.66
CA PRO A 45 -4.94 48.63 2.01
C PRO A 45 -5.62 48.07 0.77
N LEU A 46 -5.40 46.78 0.50
CA LEU A 46 -6.14 46.03 -0.49
C LEU A 46 -7.60 45.99 -0.01
N ARG A 47 -8.46 46.66 -0.80
CA ARG A 47 -9.93 46.57 -0.70
C ARG A 47 -10.31 45.11 -0.66
N ALA A 48 -10.98 44.68 0.39
CA ALA A 48 -11.49 43.31 0.53
C ALA A 48 -12.35 42.97 -0.70
N ALA A 49 -11.75 42.25 -1.66
CA ALA A 49 -12.52 41.50 -2.63
C ALA A 49 -13.28 40.46 -1.83
N GLN A 50 -14.60 40.43 -1.99
CA GLN A 50 -15.45 39.37 -1.42
C GLN A 50 -14.86 38.04 -1.86
N THR A 51 -14.23 37.37 -0.92
CA THR A 51 -13.72 36.02 -1.09
C THR A 51 -14.92 35.14 -1.43
N PRO A 52 -14.92 34.44 -2.58
CA PRO A 52 -15.92 33.39 -2.78
C PRO A 52 -15.85 32.48 -1.58
N ALA A 53 -17.01 32.13 -1.04
CA ALA A 53 -17.16 31.29 0.14
C ALA A 53 -16.06 30.24 0.21
N GLN A 54 -15.21 30.31 1.24
CA GLN A 54 -14.25 29.28 1.55
C GLN A 54 -15.03 27.98 1.63
N THR A 55 -15.02 27.24 0.54
CA THR A 55 -15.30 25.81 0.61
C THR A 55 -14.18 25.30 1.52
N ARG A 56 -14.49 25.17 2.82
CA ARG A 56 -13.68 24.33 3.70
C ARG A 56 -13.53 23.03 2.92
N LEU A 57 -12.34 22.74 2.47
CA LEU A 57 -11.98 21.41 2.09
C LEU A 57 -12.19 20.59 3.37
N ASP A 58 -13.40 20.03 3.52
CA ASP A 58 -13.63 18.99 4.49
C ASP A 58 -12.66 17.89 4.10
N VAL A 59 -11.51 17.83 4.79
CA VAL A 59 -10.55 16.75 4.63
C VAL A 59 -11.33 15.48 4.90
N ARG A 60 -11.70 14.78 3.83
CA ARG A 60 -12.49 13.57 3.94
C ARG A 60 -11.66 12.58 4.74
N ASN A 61 -12.20 12.13 5.87
CA ASN A 61 -11.55 11.05 6.61
C ASN A 61 -11.50 9.79 5.74
N SER A 62 -10.60 8.86 6.05
CA SER A 62 -10.41 7.62 5.27
C SER A 62 -11.72 6.88 5.00
N GLY A 63 -12.62 6.81 5.99
CA GLY A 63 -13.93 6.18 5.81
C GLY A 63 -14.83 6.86 4.77
N ALA A 64 -14.76 8.18 4.61
CA ALA A 64 -15.51 8.90 3.56
C ALA A 64 -14.90 8.63 2.18
N LEU A 65 -13.56 8.53 2.09
CA LEU A 65 -12.85 8.18 0.86
C LEU A 65 -13.16 6.74 0.44
N VAL A 66 -13.13 5.78 1.37
CA VAL A 66 -13.52 4.38 1.12
C VAL A 66 -14.93 4.31 0.53
N ARG A 67 -15.91 4.88 1.22
CA ARG A 67 -17.31 4.91 0.72
C ARG A 67 -17.43 5.57 -0.64
N GLY A 68 -16.66 6.63 -0.88
CA GLY A 68 -16.63 7.34 -2.15
C GLY A 68 -16.14 6.44 -3.28
N VAL A 69 -15.00 5.77 -3.08
CA VAL A 69 -14.40 4.83 -4.05
C VAL A 69 -15.36 3.67 -4.32
N VAL A 70 -15.87 3.00 -3.28
CA VAL A 70 -16.84 1.90 -3.42
C VAL A 70 -18.05 2.33 -4.22
N ASN A 71 -18.69 3.45 -3.85
CA ASN A 71 -19.88 3.94 -4.54
C ASN A 71 -19.63 4.32 -6.00
N ALA A 72 -18.46 4.89 -6.32
CA ALA A 72 -18.10 5.21 -7.69
C ALA A 72 -17.90 3.93 -8.52
N LEU A 73 -17.11 2.98 -8.01
CA LEU A 73 -16.83 1.72 -8.71
C LEU A 73 -18.08 0.86 -8.91
N LEU A 74 -18.97 0.78 -7.93
CA LEU A 74 -20.24 0.06 -8.05
C LEU A 74 -21.23 0.71 -9.05
N ARG A 75 -20.98 1.93 -9.49
CA ARG A 75 -21.72 2.59 -10.57
C ARG A 75 -20.96 2.64 -11.90
N PHE A 76 -19.80 1.97 -11.98
CA PHE A 76 -18.90 2.02 -13.14
C PHE A 76 -18.39 3.44 -13.46
N ASP A 77 -18.33 4.32 -12.45
CA ASP A 77 -17.86 5.70 -12.58
C ASP A 77 -16.35 5.78 -12.31
N GLU A 78 -15.56 5.42 -13.33
CA GLU A 78 -14.10 5.46 -13.27
C GLU A 78 -13.57 6.86 -13.01
N GLN A 79 -14.20 7.88 -13.61
CA GLN A 79 -13.76 9.26 -13.46
C GLN A 79 -13.88 9.74 -12.01
N GLN A 80 -14.98 9.42 -11.36
CA GLN A 80 -15.19 9.75 -9.95
C GLN A 80 -14.26 8.93 -9.05
N ALA A 81 -14.06 7.64 -9.33
CA ALA A 81 -13.13 6.80 -8.57
C ALA A 81 -11.70 7.34 -8.66
N GLU A 82 -11.23 7.73 -9.87
CA GLU A 82 -9.91 8.31 -10.08
C GLU A 82 -9.74 9.66 -9.36
N ALA A 83 -10.76 10.51 -9.39
CA ALA A 83 -10.72 11.79 -8.67
C ALA A 83 -10.54 11.59 -7.16
N ILE A 84 -11.28 10.64 -6.57
CA ILE A 84 -11.20 10.34 -5.13
C ILE A 84 -9.86 9.70 -4.77
N LEU A 85 -9.35 8.77 -5.58
CA LEU A 85 -8.04 8.16 -5.35
C LEU A 85 -6.91 9.18 -5.50
N THR A 86 -7.00 10.08 -6.47
CA THR A 86 -6.04 11.17 -6.66
C THR A 86 -6.05 12.12 -5.45
N GLU A 87 -7.23 12.47 -4.93
CA GLU A 87 -7.37 13.23 -3.68
C GLU A 87 -6.69 12.48 -2.52
N ALA A 88 -6.96 11.17 -2.38
CA ALA A 88 -6.38 10.34 -1.32
C ALA A 88 -4.85 10.30 -1.37
N PHE A 89 -4.27 10.07 -2.55
CA PHE A 89 -2.81 10.07 -2.75
C PHE A 89 -2.18 11.46 -2.59
N GLY A 90 -2.95 12.52 -2.77
CA GLY A 90 -2.51 13.89 -2.52
C GLY A 90 -2.49 14.26 -1.03
N LEU A 91 -3.34 13.64 -0.23
CA LEU A 91 -3.51 13.92 1.20
C LEU A 91 -2.69 13.00 2.11
N TYR A 92 -2.51 11.74 1.71
CA TYR A 92 -1.94 10.70 2.55
C TYR A 92 -0.76 9.99 1.89
N PRO A 93 0.17 9.43 2.69
CA PRO A 93 1.20 8.54 2.19
C PRO A 93 0.60 7.34 1.45
N LEU A 94 1.33 6.81 0.47
CA LEU A 94 0.86 5.69 -0.36
C LEU A 94 0.51 4.46 0.50
N GLU A 95 1.31 4.18 1.51
CA GLU A 95 1.10 3.08 2.45
C GLU A 95 -0.22 3.23 3.20
N TYR A 96 -0.54 4.43 3.65
CA TYR A 96 -1.83 4.73 4.29
C TYR A 96 -3.00 4.55 3.32
N VAL A 97 -2.87 5.05 2.08
CA VAL A 97 -3.93 4.88 1.06
C VAL A 97 -4.16 3.40 0.75
N GLY A 98 -3.09 2.61 0.67
CA GLY A 98 -3.18 1.17 0.44
C GLY A 98 -3.91 0.43 1.57
N GLU A 99 -3.52 0.67 2.81
CA GLU A 99 -4.05 -0.04 3.98
C GLU A 99 -5.43 0.49 4.43
N GLU A 100 -5.64 1.82 4.42
CA GLU A 100 -6.80 2.44 5.01
C GLU A 100 -7.90 2.81 3.99
N ILE A 101 -7.61 2.74 2.69
CA ILE A 101 -8.59 3.11 1.65
C ILE A 101 -8.76 1.98 0.63
N VAL A 102 -7.70 1.53 -0.03
CA VAL A 102 -7.81 0.54 -1.11
C VAL A 102 -8.21 -0.82 -0.55
N THR A 103 -7.52 -1.31 0.47
CA THR A 103 -7.81 -2.61 1.09
C THR A 103 -9.22 -2.66 1.70
N PRO A 104 -9.68 -1.68 2.51
CA PRO A 104 -11.05 -1.67 3.00
C PRO A 104 -12.11 -1.55 1.90
N ALA A 105 -11.85 -0.80 0.83
CA ALA A 105 -12.78 -0.72 -0.29
C ALA A 105 -12.98 -2.08 -0.97
N LEU A 106 -11.90 -2.84 -1.20
CA LEU A 106 -11.96 -4.17 -1.77
C LEU A 106 -12.67 -5.18 -0.85
N VAL A 107 -12.40 -5.11 0.45
CA VAL A 107 -13.08 -5.95 1.44
C VAL A 107 -14.58 -5.67 1.42
N GLU A 108 -15.00 -4.40 1.45
CA GLU A 108 -16.41 -4.01 1.39
C GLU A 108 -17.08 -4.50 0.09
N ILE A 109 -16.42 -4.36 -1.05
CA ILE A 109 -16.93 -4.83 -2.35
C ILE A 109 -17.08 -6.36 -2.34
N GLY A 110 -16.07 -7.09 -1.87
CA GLY A 110 -16.11 -8.54 -1.76
C GLY A 110 -17.21 -9.05 -0.82
N GLU A 111 -17.41 -8.40 0.33
CA GLU A 111 -18.48 -8.72 1.26
C GLU A 111 -19.88 -8.49 0.66
N ARG A 112 -20.08 -7.39 -0.06
CA ARG A 112 -21.35 -7.10 -0.74
C ARG A 112 -21.66 -8.12 -1.82
N TRP A 113 -20.63 -8.54 -2.56
CA TRP A 113 -20.78 -9.62 -3.54
C TRP A 113 -21.16 -10.94 -2.86
N HIS A 114 -20.48 -11.32 -1.79
CA HIS A 114 -20.76 -12.54 -1.05
C HIS A 114 -22.18 -12.56 -0.47
N LYS A 115 -22.69 -11.41 -0.05
CA LYS A 115 -24.08 -11.24 0.43
C LYS A 115 -25.12 -11.18 -0.71
N GLY A 116 -24.70 -11.19 -1.97
CA GLY A 116 -25.58 -11.07 -3.14
C GLY A 116 -26.14 -9.66 -3.36
N GLU A 117 -25.57 -8.65 -2.71
CA GLU A 117 -26.00 -7.24 -2.85
C GLU A 117 -25.54 -6.61 -4.16
N ILE A 118 -24.47 -7.13 -4.75
CA ILE A 118 -23.92 -6.72 -6.05
C ILE A 118 -23.64 -7.92 -6.93
N SER A 119 -23.59 -7.70 -8.25
CA SER A 119 -23.27 -8.75 -9.20
C SER A 119 -21.76 -9.05 -9.23
N VAL A 120 -21.39 -10.26 -9.67
CA VAL A 120 -19.99 -10.62 -9.92
C VAL A 120 -19.32 -9.68 -10.93
N THR A 121 -20.07 -9.15 -11.90
CA THR A 121 -19.55 -8.20 -12.89
C THR A 121 -19.12 -6.89 -12.23
N MET A 122 -19.88 -6.41 -11.25
CA MET A 122 -19.54 -5.19 -10.49
C MET A 122 -18.29 -5.41 -9.62
N GLU A 123 -18.20 -6.54 -8.95
CA GLU A 123 -17.04 -6.94 -8.16
C GLU A 123 -15.78 -7.03 -9.04
N HIS A 124 -15.86 -7.77 -10.16
CA HIS A 124 -14.73 -7.93 -11.09
C HIS A 124 -14.28 -6.59 -11.69
N PHE A 125 -15.22 -5.72 -12.08
CA PHE A 125 -14.89 -4.39 -12.56
C PHE A 125 -14.10 -3.59 -11.51
N ALA A 126 -14.62 -3.54 -10.28
CA ALA A 126 -14.02 -2.76 -9.20
C ALA A 126 -12.63 -3.29 -8.80
N THR A 127 -12.50 -4.60 -8.64
CA THR A 127 -11.23 -5.26 -8.31
C THR A 127 -10.20 -5.05 -9.42
N ASN A 128 -10.61 -5.21 -10.69
CA ASN A 128 -9.72 -4.99 -11.83
C ASN A 128 -9.27 -3.52 -11.94
N TYR A 129 -10.17 -2.56 -11.73
CA TYR A 129 -9.84 -1.14 -11.72
C TYR A 129 -8.76 -0.83 -10.66
N LEU A 130 -8.96 -1.27 -9.42
CA LEU A 130 -8.01 -1.02 -8.34
C LEU A 130 -6.66 -1.73 -8.57
N SER A 131 -6.68 -2.97 -9.08
CA SER A 131 -5.45 -3.71 -9.44
C SER A 131 -4.65 -2.99 -10.53
N GLN A 132 -5.32 -2.47 -11.58
CA GLN A 132 -4.66 -1.69 -12.63
C GLN A 132 -4.07 -0.39 -12.08
N ARG A 133 -4.77 0.29 -11.18
CA ARG A 133 -4.27 1.51 -10.53
C ARG A 133 -3.00 1.22 -9.72
N LEU A 134 -2.97 0.12 -8.97
CA LEU A 134 -1.78 -0.33 -8.24
C LEU A 134 -0.65 -0.75 -9.19
N ALA A 135 -0.94 -1.39 -10.31
CA ALA A 135 0.07 -1.76 -11.31
C ALA A 135 0.79 -0.54 -11.92
N VAL A 136 0.10 0.59 -12.08
CA VAL A 136 0.72 1.87 -12.48
C VAL A 136 1.67 2.37 -11.40
N LEU A 137 1.27 2.34 -10.13
CA LEU A 137 2.11 2.73 -8.99
C LEU A 137 3.33 1.81 -8.85
N LEU A 138 3.15 0.51 -9.09
CA LEU A 138 4.23 -0.47 -9.08
C LEU A 138 5.33 -0.15 -10.09
N ARG A 139 4.98 0.32 -11.29
CA ARG A 139 5.95 0.75 -12.31
C ARG A 139 6.69 2.01 -11.89
N GLY A 140 5.99 2.95 -11.26
CA GLY A 140 6.58 4.19 -10.75
C GLY A 140 7.46 4.00 -9.51
N ALA A 141 7.26 2.92 -8.75
CA ALA A 141 8.05 2.59 -7.56
C ALA A 141 9.44 2.00 -7.87
N ALA A 142 9.86 1.94 -9.13
CA ALA A 142 11.17 1.44 -9.55
C ALA A 142 12.27 2.48 -9.27
N GLY A 143 12.66 2.63 -8.00
CA GLY A 143 13.86 3.35 -7.58
C GLY A 143 15.14 2.53 -7.77
N THR A 144 16.28 3.05 -7.27
CA THR A 144 17.57 2.32 -7.24
C THR A 144 17.41 1.09 -6.34
N GLN A 145 17.18 -0.06 -6.97
CA GLN A 145 17.00 -1.32 -6.27
C GLN A 145 18.35 -1.96 -6.01
N THR A 146 18.79 -1.96 -4.78
CA THR A 146 20.05 -2.57 -4.34
C THR A 146 19.79 -3.67 -3.33
N GLY A 147 20.75 -4.56 -3.12
CA GLY A 147 20.67 -5.59 -2.10
C GLY A 147 20.17 -6.96 -2.60
N PRO A 148 19.85 -7.86 -1.64
CA PRO A 148 19.41 -9.21 -1.95
C PRO A 148 18.11 -9.23 -2.74
N LEU A 149 17.99 -10.17 -3.67
CA LEU A 149 16.76 -10.35 -4.47
C LEU A 149 15.66 -10.94 -3.62
N VAL A 150 14.50 -10.29 -3.61
CA VAL A 150 13.25 -10.75 -2.98
C VAL A 150 12.24 -11.10 -4.07
N TRP A 151 11.65 -12.26 -3.99
CA TRP A 151 10.50 -12.63 -4.81
C TRP A 151 9.22 -12.48 -4.02
N VAL A 152 8.19 -11.94 -4.64
CA VAL A 152 6.84 -11.84 -4.07
C VAL A 152 5.87 -12.48 -5.05
N ALA A 153 5.01 -13.37 -4.56
CA ALA A 153 3.98 -14.04 -5.35
C ALA A 153 2.69 -14.20 -4.53
N CYS A 154 1.58 -14.42 -5.22
CA CYS A 154 0.43 -15.02 -4.58
C CYS A 154 0.65 -16.52 -4.38
N ALA A 155 -0.05 -17.12 -3.42
CA ALA A 155 -0.07 -18.57 -3.25
C ALA A 155 -0.53 -19.27 -4.53
N PRO A 156 -0.18 -20.55 -4.74
CA PRO A 156 -0.79 -21.34 -5.82
C PRO A 156 -2.32 -21.29 -5.73
N SER A 157 -3.00 -21.23 -6.86
CA SER A 157 -4.46 -21.12 -6.98
C SER A 157 -5.07 -19.82 -6.39
N GLU A 158 -4.25 -18.89 -5.89
CA GLU A 158 -4.70 -17.60 -5.37
C GLU A 158 -4.84 -16.56 -6.49
N LEU A 159 -6.04 -16.00 -6.63
CA LEU A 159 -6.37 -14.99 -7.64
C LEU A 159 -6.38 -13.56 -7.09
N HIS A 160 -6.42 -13.40 -5.75
CA HIS A 160 -6.44 -12.09 -5.08
C HIS A 160 -5.03 -11.53 -4.97
N GLU A 161 -4.65 -10.66 -5.89
CA GLU A 161 -3.27 -10.15 -5.99
C GLU A 161 -3.00 -8.81 -5.30
N VAL A 162 -4.05 -8.11 -4.84
CA VAL A 162 -3.88 -6.72 -4.35
C VAL A 162 -2.94 -6.65 -3.14
N GLY A 163 -3.05 -7.57 -2.20
CA GLY A 163 -2.13 -7.63 -1.05
C GLY A 163 -0.68 -7.83 -1.47
N ALA A 164 -0.42 -8.71 -2.44
CA ALA A 164 0.91 -8.91 -3.00
C ALA A 164 1.43 -7.68 -3.75
N LEU A 165 0.57 -6.99 -4.53
CA LEU A 165 0.94 -5.76 -5.23
C LEU A 165 1.33 -4.64 -4.27
N LEU A 166 0.55 -4.44 -3.20
CA LEU A 166 0.87 -3.46 -2.16
C LEU A 166 2.22 -3.78 -1.50
N LEU A 167 2.44 -5.05 -1.13
CA LEU A 167 3.71 -5.48 -0.56
C LEU A 167 4.90 -5.20 -1.49
N VAL A 168 4.77 -5.50 -2.78
CA VAL A 168 5.83 -5.20 -3.76
C VAL A 168 6.10 -3.71 -3.88
N ILE A 169 5.05 -2.88 -3.93
CA ILE A 169 5.17 -1.43 -4.00
C ILE A 169 5.93 -0.91 -2.76
N TYR A 170 5.55 -1.35 -1.56
CA TYR A 170 6.17 -0.88 -0.31
C TYR A 170 7.62 -1.34 -0.20
N LEU A 171 7.92 -2.60 -0.53
CA LEU A 171 9.29 -3.12 -0.56
C LEU A 171 10.19 -2.36 -1.55
N ARG A 172 9.69 -2.05 -2.75
CA ARG A 172 10.45 -1.25 -3.73
C ARG A 172 10.69 0.16 -3.25
N ARG A 173 9.71 0.79 -2.62
CA ARG A 173 9.87 2.12 -1.99
C ARG A 173 10.86 2.10 -0.84
N ALA A 174 10.92 0.99 -0.09
CA ALA A 174 11.95 0.76 0.93
C ALA A 174 13.34 0.45 0.36
N GLY A 175 13.50 0.42 -0.98
CA GLY A 175 14.79 0.23 -1.66
C GLY A 175 15.16 -1.23 -1.96
N HIS A 176 14.27 -2.18 -1.71
CA HIS A 176 14.54 -3.59 -2.01
C HIS A 176 14.50 -3.90 -3.50
N ARG A 177 15.34 -4.84 -3.92
CA ARG A 177 15.29 -5.45 -5.25
C ARG A 177 14.22 -6.53 -5.28
N VAL A 178 13.06 -6.21 -5.87
CA VAL A 178 11.87 -7.08 -5.80
C VAL A 178 11.38 -7.46 -7.19
N HIS A 179 11.16 -8.77 -7.38
CA HIS A 179 10.43 -9.31 -8.53
C HIS A 179 9.04 -9.75 -8.08
N TYR A 180 8.01 -9.25 -8.75
CA TYR A 180 6.65 -9.76 -8.60
C TYR A 180 6.44 -10.91 -9.58
N MET A 181 6.16 -12.10 -9.05
CA MET A 181 6.03 -13.33 -9.82
C MET A 181 4.60 -13.60 -10.28
N GLY A 182 3.65 -12.80 -9.80
CA GLY A 182 2.25 -12.92 -10.21
C GLY A 182 1.39 -13.74 -9.26
N LYS A 183 0.25 -14.15 -9.78
CA LYS A 183 -0.78 -14.97 -9.11
C LYS A 183 -0.91 -16.33 -9.80
N ASP A 184 -1.59 -17.27 -9.12
CA ASP A 184 -1.87 -18.62 -9.66
C ASP A 184 -0.59 -19.31 -10.16
N ILE A 185 0.44 -19.35 -9.31
CA ILE A 185 1.75 -19.89 -9.69
C ILE A 185 1.78 -21.42 -9.55
N PRO A 186 2.25 -22.17 -10.57
CA PRO A 186 2.45 -23.60 -10.45
C PRO A 186 3.58 -23.95 -9.47
N VAL A 187 3.33 -24.85 -8.52
CA VAL A 187 4.28 -25.20 -7.46
C VAL A 187 5.61 -25.69 -8.02
N GLU A 188 5.59 -26.64 -8.94
CA GLU A 188 6.79 -27.29 -9.48
C GLU A 188 7.67 -26.30 -10.24
N ASP A 189 7.08 -25.52 -11.14
CA ASP A 189 7.80 -24.51 -11.93
C ASP A 189 8.40 -23.42 -11.04
N PHE A 190 7.63 -22.97 -10.04
CA PHE A 190 8.09 -21.95 -9.13
C PHE A 190 9.29 -22.42 -8.28
N VAL A 191 9.27 -23.67 -7.80
CA VAL A 191 10.39 -24.27 -7.05
C VAL A 191 11.63 -24.36 -7.94
N GLN A 192 11.47 -24.84 -9.19
CA GLN A 192 12.56 -24.97 -10.15
C GLN A 192 13.20 -23.60 -10.45
N GLU A 193 12.40 -22.59 -10.73
CA GLU A 193 12.92 -21.24 -11.00
C GLU A 193 13.53 -20.59 -9.76
N THR A 194 12.99 -20.85 -8.55
CA THR A 194 13.58 -20.40 -7.28
C THR A 194 14.98 -21.01 -7.09
N GLN A 195 15.16 -22.30 -7.38
CA GLN A 195 16.44 -22.98 -7.29
C GLN A 195 17.45 -22.41 -8.30
N ARG A 196 17.01 -21.98 -9.49
CA ARG A 196 17.86 -21.37 -10.51
C ARG A 196 18.25 -19.94 -10.18
N ALA A 197 17.27 -19.11 -9.81
CA ALA A 197 17.45 -17.67 -9.58
C ALA A 197 18.04 -17.33 -8.21
N ARG A 198 17.88 -18.24 -7.23
CA ARG A 198 18.35 -18.10 -5.84
C ARG A 198 18.02 -16.76 -5.19
N PRO A 199 16.72 -16.39 -5.10
CA PRO A 199 16.35 -15.22 -4.32
C PRO A 199 16.75 -15.43 -2.86
N ALA A 200 17.14 -14.35 -2.18
CA ALA A 200 17.44 -14.41 -0.75
C ALA A 200 16.18 -14.67 0.07
N MET A 201 15.02 -14.19 -0.41
CA MET A 201 13.74 -14.34 0.25
C MET A 201 12.61 -14.53 -0.77
N VAL A 202 11.64 -15.36 -0.40
CA VAL A 202 10.37 -15.54 -1.11
C VAL A 202 9.25 -15.17 -0.15
N LEU A 203 8.37 -14.26 -0.58
CA LEU A 203 7.20 -13.81 0.17
C LEU A 203 5.92 -14.24 -0.56
N LEU A 204 5.02 -14.90 0.15
CA LEU A 204 3.80 -15.50 -0.41
C LEU A 204 2.57 -14.90 0.25
N SER A 205 1.61 -14.45 -0.58
CA SER A 205 0.35 -13.85 -0.14
C SER A 205 -0.81 -14.80 -0.36
N ALA A 206 -1.65 -15.00 0.66
CA ALA A 206 -2.88 -15.79 0.57
C ALA A 206 -4.06 -15.06 1.21
N SER A 207 -5.20 -15.08 0.55
CA SER A 207 -6.43 -14.42 1.01
C SER A 207 -7.56 -15.40 1.33
N MET A 208 -7.51 -16.60 0.75
CA MET A 208 -8.59 -17.60 0.83
C MET A 208 -8.11 -18.89 1.53
N PRO A 209 -8.95 -19.55 2.34
CA PRO A 209 -8.58 -20.79 3.04
C PRO A 209 -8.32 -21.98 2.11
N ASP A 210 -8.95 -22.03 0.97
CA ASP A 210 -8.85 -23.12 0.00
C ASP A 210 -7.47 -23.24 -0.67
N VAL A 211 -6.68 -22.17 -0.69
CA VAL A 211 -5.31 -22.17 -1.24
C VAL A 211 -4.24 -22.67 -0.24
N ILE A 212 -4.60 -22.84 1.03
CA ILE A 212 -3.65 -23.20 2.09
C ILE A 212 -2.95 -24.55 1.87
N PRO A 213 -3.61 -25.63 1.43
CA PRO A 213 -2.92 -26.91 1.20
C PRO A 213 -1.81 -26.83 0.15
N GLU A 214 -2.05 -26.07 -0.94
CA GLU A 214 -1.04 -25.91 -1.99
C GLU A 214 0.08 -24.96 -1.53
N LEU A 215 -0.25 -23.91 -0.77
CA LEU A 215 0.75 -23.04 -0.16
C LEU A 215 1.66 -23.81 0.81
N ALA A 216 1.11 -24.71 1.65
CA ALA A 216 1.88 -25.57 2.53
C ALA A 216 2.84 -26.47 1.75
N THR A 217 2.36 -27.04 0.63
CA THR A 217 3.18 -27.86 -0.29
C THR A 217 4.32 -27.05 -0.89
N LEU A 218 4.03 -25.84 -1.38
CA LEU A 218 5.02 -24.94 -1.95
C LEU A 218 6.09 -24.55 -0.91
N THR A 219 5.68 -24.10 0.26
CA THR A 219 6.63 -23.63 1.29
C THR A 219 7.53 -24.75 1.81
N ALA A 220 6.98 -25.97 1.98
CA ALA A 220 7.75 -27.15 2.33
C ALA A 220 8.77 -27.54 1.24
N SER A 221 8.41 -27.36 -0.04
CA SER A 221 9.30 -27.62 -1.17
C SER A 221 10.42 -26.59 -1.26
N LEU A 222 10.11 -25.31 -1.05
CA LEU A 222 11.12 -24.23 -1.02
C LEU A 222 12.14 -24.43 0.10
N ALA A 223 11.70 -24.90 1.27
CA ALA A 223 12.59 -25.16 2.41
C ALA A 223 13.58 -26.31 2.17
N ARG A 224 13.36 -27.17 1.15
CA ARG A 224 14.23 -28.29 0.79
C ARG A 224 15.21 -27.97 -0.35
N ILE A 225 15.23 -26.76 -0.87
CA ILE A 225 16.14 -26.35 -1.94
C ILE A 225 17.59 -26.40 -1.45
N GLU A 226 18.43 -27.17 -2.17
CA GLU A 226 19.85 -27.31 -1.89
C GLU A 226 20.69 -26.41 -2.84
N PRO A 227 21.89 -25.94 -2.45
CA PRO A 227 22.55 -26.11 -1.13
C PRO A 227 22.08 -25.11 -0.07
N GLN A 228 21.27 -24.12 -0.42
CA GLN A 228 20.77 -23.09 0.47
C GLN A 228 19.35 -22.70 0.10
N PRO A 229 18.36 -22.98 0.96
CA PRO A 229 17.00 -22.57 0.74
C PRO A 229 16.85 -21.03 0.88
N PRO A 230 15.89 -20.40 0.18
CA PRO A 230 15.55 -19.02 0.44
C PRO A 230 14.89 -18.88 1.82
N LEU A 231 14.94 -17.68 2.40
CA LEU A 231 14.04 -17.35 3.50
C LEU A 231 12.61 -17.35 2.96
N VAL A 232 11.69 -18.06 3.60
CA VAL A 232 10.28 -18.11 3.21
C VAL A 232 9.45 -17.33 4.21
N GLY A 233 8.76 -16.28 3.71
CA GLY A 233 7.78 -15.54 4.47
C GLY A 233 6.40 -15.67 3.84
N TYR A 234 5.37 -15.64 4.67
CA TYR A 234 3.99 -15.69 4.21
C TYR A 234 3.10 -14.72 5.00
N GLY A 235 1.99 -14.32 4.40
CA GLY A 235 1.01 -13.45 5.00
C GLY A 235 -0.26 -13.36 4.17
N GLY A 236 -1.10 -12.40 4.53
CA GLY A 236 -2.36 -12.12 3.86
C GLY A 236 -3.57 -12.35 4.76
N ARG A 237 -4.74 -11.95 4.24
CA ARG A 237 -5.99 -11.87 5.01
C ARG A 237 -6.36 -13.16 5.71
N VAL A 238 -6.20 -14.29 5.06
CA VAL A 238 -6.57 -15.61 5.61
C VAL A 238 -5.87 -15.91 6.92
N PHE A 239 -4.61 -15.52 7.10
CA PHE A 239 -3.85 -15.79 8.33
C PHE A 239 -4.21 -14.84 9.48
N ARG A 240 -4.78 -13.69 9.18
CA ARG A 240 -5.33 -12.77 10.18
C ARG A 240 -6.69 -13.26 10.68
N GLU A 241 -7.54 -13.72 9.75
CA GLU A 241 -8.88 -14.24 10.05
C GLU A 241 -8.82 -15.65 10.68
N HIS A 242 -7.83 -16.47 10.30
CA HIS A 242 -7.62 -17.86 10.70
C HIS A 242 -6.18 -18.09 11.19
N PRO A 243 -5.80 -17.58 12.38
CA PRO A 243 -4.42 -17.70 12.89
C PRO A 243 -3.94 -19.15 13.05
N GLU A 244 -4.84 -20.09 13.28
CA GLU A 244 -4.57 -21.53 13.41
C GLU A 244 -3.98 -22.14 12.12
N LEU A 245 -4.24 -21.57 10.96
CA LEU A 245 -3.68 -22.05 9.70
C LEU A 245 -2.17 -21.81 9.58
N ARG A 246 -1.61 -20.91 10.41
CA ARG A 246 -0.16 -20.62 10.44
C ARG A 246 0.66 -21.86 10.78
N ASP A 247 0.15 -22.75 11.62
CA ASP A 247 0.83 -23.98 12.05
C ASP A 247 1.09 -24.97 10.92
N SER A 248 0.33 -24.86 9.81
CA SER A 248 0.46 -25.71 8.63
C SER A 248 1.50 -25.23 7.61
N ILE A 249 2.03 -24.01 7.76
CA ILE A 249 2.90 -23.37 6.78
C ILE A 249 4.35 -23.38 7.24
N THR A 250 5.22 -23.91 6.41
CA THR A 250 6.68 -23.85 6.63
C THR A 250 7.20 -22.45 6.26
N GLY A 251 7.68 -21.70 7.24
CA GLY A 251 8.20 -20.35 7.01
C GLY A 251 7.85 -19.40 8.13
N MET A 252 7.96 -18.11 7.86
CA MET A 252 7.74 -17.05 8.84
C MET A 252 6.46 -16.27 8.51
N TYR A 253 5.60 -16.12 9.48
CA TYR A 253 4.49 -15.18 9.36
C TYR A 253 5.03 -13.75 9.36
N MET A 254 4.68 -12.98 8.35
CA MET A 254 5.27 -11.65 8.09
C MET A 254 4.44 -10.49 8.64
N GLY A 255 3.36 -10.77 9.39
CA GLY A 255 2.51 -9.76 10.00
C GLY A 255 1.13 -9.63 9.36
N ASP A 256 0.29 -8.80 9.98
CA ASP A 256 -1.11 -8.60 9.60
C ASP A 256 -1.29 -7.64 8.42
N THR A 257 -0.27 -6.81 8.15
CA THR A 257 -0.28 -5.78 7.10
C THR A 257 0.92 -5.90 6.16
N ALA A 258 0.82 -5.33 4.96
CA ALA A 258 1.96 -5.25 4.04
C ALA A 258 3.09 -4.37 4.62
N TYR A 259 2.74 -3.38 5.44
CA TYR A 259 3.72 -2.53 6.12
C TYR A 259 4.56 -3.34 7.13
N GLU A 260 3.93 -4.13 8.01
CA GLU A 260 4.64 -5.03 8.94
C GLU A 260 5.51 -6.04 8.19
N ALA A 261 5.02 -6.56 7.06
CA ALA A 261 5.80 -7.47 6.23
C ALA A 261 7.08 -6.82 5.68
N VAL A 262 7.06 -5.52 5.36
CA VAL A 262 8.27 -4.77 4.96
C VAL A 262 9.25 -4.65 6.13
N GLU A 263 8.77 -4.30 7.33
CA GLU A 263 9.62 -4.18 8.52
C GLU A 263 10.29 -5.53 8.85
N ASN A 264 9.51 -6.61 8.87
CA ASN A 264 10.03 -7.96 9.10
C ASN A 264 11.02 -8.39 8.00
N THR A 265 10.77 -8.02 6.74
CA THR A 265 11.72 -8.28 5.64
C THR A 265 13.04 -7.55 5.87
N ASN A 266 12.99 -6.27 6.26
CA ASN A 266 14.17 -5.49 6.59
C ASN A 266 15.00 -6.14 7.69
N GLU A 267 14.35 -6.59 8.76
CA GLU A 267 15.00 -7.24 9.88
C GLU A 267 15.68 -8.55 9.48
N ARG A 268 14.94 -9.43 8.79
CA ARG A 268 15.44 -10.74 8.39
C ARG A 268 16.60 -10.67 7.40
N LEU A 269 16.53 -9.78 6.41
CA LEU A 269 17.62 -9.61 5.44
C LEU A 269 18.87 -8.98 6.06
N ARG A 270 18.75 -8.16 7.13
CA ARG A 270 19.90 -7.63 7.88
C ARG A 270 20.58 -8.69 8.74
N MET A 271 19.82 -9.64 9.31
CA MET A 271 20.35 -10.71 10.14
C MET A 271 21.15 -11.75 9.33
N GLY A 272 20.93 -11.81 8.00
CA GLY A 272 21.55 -12.83 7.13
C GLY A 272 20.95 -14.23 7.33
N PRO A 273 21.24 -15.19 6.43
CA PRO A 273 20.64 -16.53 6.46
C PRO A 273 21.12 -17.45 7.60
N HIS A 274 22.01 -17.00 8.48
CA HIS A 274 22.58 -17.82 9.55
C HIS A 274 22.70 -17.06 10.87
N ARG A 275 21.62 -17.02 11.65
CA ARG A 275 21.63 -16.97 13.11
C ARG A 275 20.31 -17.54 13.64
N THR A 276 20.17 -18.86 13.56
CA THR A 276 19.35 -19.60 14.50
C THR A 276 20.30 -20.02 15.62
N GLU A 277 20.20 -19.36 16.78
CA GLU A 277 20.68 -19.93 18.03
C GLU A 277 19.78 -21.09 18.46
#